data_735d12ec8a574d2f79e8420d9eee0ddb
#
_entry.id   735d12ec8a574d2f79e8420d9eee0ddb
#
_cell.length_a   1.000
_cell.length_b   1.000
_cell.length_c   1.000
_cell.angle_alpha   90.00
_cell.angle_beta   90.00
_cell.angle_gamma   90.00
#
_symmetry.space_group_name_H-M   'P 1'
#
loop_
_entity.id
_entity.type
_entity.pdbx_description
1 polymer ?
#
loop_
_entity_poly.entity_id
_entity_poly.type
_entity_poly.pdbx_seq_one_letter_code
_entity_poly.pdbx_strand_id
1 'polypeptide(L)'
;MNIELGKKPTQQSVNDFGIKNSKVQWNLSSSDLAKISVDKKLGIYADTGALAIDTGEFTGRSPKDRFIVKDATTQDTVWWGDINIPFQESKFDALYSKVTDYLSEKEIYARNAFACAGESHRLSITVVNEHPWANLFSDTMFIRPSNEEILNFKSEWTVINAPGFKANPEIDGTRQPNFAILSFNKKIILIGGTGYTGEIKKGVFSALNFILPYQKQVLSMHCSANVGKQGDTALFFGLSGTGKTTLSADPERNLIGDDEHGWSDQQVFNFEGGCYAKCINLTEENEPDIYNAIKKGALLENITFYPGTNKPNYKDGSKTENTRVSYPINHIRNIQTPSTGPTPKNVFFLTCDAYGVLPPISKLSPGQAMFHFISGYTAKVAGTEAGVTEPQTTFSACFGAPFMPLHPTFYAKMLGEKMAKNDVNFWLINTGWSGGEYGSGSRIKLKYTRAMISAALNGELDFVDYTKHEVFDLNMPNECPNVPTELLFPRNTWIDKNAYDRKANKLATAFYENFAQYADDASPEILAAVPKQHIKIN
;
A
#
# COMPACT_ATOMS: atom_id res chain seq x y z
N MET A 1 26.11 -17.69 -24.59
CA MET A 1 24.78 -18.38 -24.51
C MET A 1 24.43 -18.46 -23.03
N ASN A 2 23.17 -18.17 -22.66
CA ASN A 2 22.73 -18.31 -21.26
C ASN A 2 22.69 -19.77 -20.83
N ILE A 3 23.08 -20.04 -19.57
CA ILE A 3 22.89 -21.32 -18.89
C ILE A 3 21.67 -21.14 -17.99
N GLU A 4 20.53 -21.70 -18.39
CA GLU A 4 19.25 -21.57 -17.69
C GLU A 4 18.91 -22.85 -16.94
N LEU A 5 18.83 -22.77 -15.63
CA LEU A 5 18.60 -23.88 -14.70
C LEU A 5 17.26 -23.70 -13.97
N GLY A 6 16.66 -24.79 -13.53
CA GLY A 6 15.38 -24.78 -12.81
C GLY A 6 14.18 -24.92 -13.74
N LYS A 7 12.98 -24.74 -13.16
CA LYS A 7 11.71 -24.83 -13.91
C LYS A 7 11.43 -23.52 -14.60
N LYS A 8 11.44 -23.51 -15.92
CA LYS A 8 11.18 -22.29 -16.70
C LYS A 8 10.08 -22.53 -17.74
N PRO A 9 9.49 -21.43 -18.25
CA PRO A 9 8.59 -21.54 -19.41
C PRO A 9 9.29 -22.15 -20.63
N THR A 10 8.55 -22.94 -21.36
CA THR A 10 9.09 -23.63 -22.56
C THR A 10 9.52 -22.65 -23.65
N GLN A 11 8.79 -21.54 -23.79
CA GLN A 11 8.97 -20.56 -24.87
C GLN A 11 9.57 -19.22 -24.41
N GLN A 12 10.13 -19.14 -23.20
CA GLN A 12 10.69 -17.91 -22.66
C GLN A 12 12.14 -18.11 -22.20
N SER A 13 12.97 -17.13 -22.46
CA SER A 13 14.36 -17.05 -22.04
C SER A 13 14.67 -15.64 -21.56
N VAL A 14 15.69 -15.48 -20.72
CA VAL A 14 16.18 -14.12 -20.37
C VAL A 14 16.78 -13.38 -21.57
N ASN A 15 17.10 -14.09 -22.67
CA ASN A 15 17.44 -13.43 -23.95
C ASN A 15 16.34 -12.50 -24.45
N ASP A 16 15.07 -12.84 -24.19
CA ASP A 16 13.90 -12.05 -24.59
C ASP A 16 13.90 -10.68 -23.92
N PHE A 17 14.65 -10.55 -22.80
CA PHE A 17 14.85 -9.33 -22.04
C PHE A 17 16.21 -8.66 -22.32
N GLY A 18 16.94 -9.10 -23.35
CA GLY A 18 18.25 -8.54 -23.73
C GLY A 18 19.43 -8.99 -22.88
N ILE A 19 19.25 -9.93 -21.94
CA ILE A 19 20.32 -10.42 -21.04
C ILE A 19 21.02 -11.62 -21.68
N LYS A 20 22.36 -11.55 -21.76
CA LYS A 20 23.18 -12.52 -22.50
C LYS A 20 24.27 -13.14 -21.62
N ASN A 21 24.68 -14.36 -21.94
CA ASN A 21 25.82 -15.06 -21.31
C ASN A 21 25.71 -15.20 -19.78
N SER A 22 24.49 -15.19 -19.24
CA SER A 22 24.22 -15.28 -17.81
C SER A 22 23.98 -16.72 -17.37
N LYS A 23 24.27 -17.02 -16.10
CA LYS A 23 23.77 -18.21 -15.40
C LYS A 23 22.46 -17.84 -14.72
N VAL A 24 21.36 -18.44 -15.13
CA VAL A 24 20.02 -18.07 -14.68
C VAL A 24 19.41 -19.20 -13.87
N GLN A 25 18.94 -18.86 -12.68
CA GLN A 25 18.21 -19.75 -11.78
C GLN A 25 16.70 -19.41 -11.85
N TRP A 26 15.91 -20.28 -12.46
CA TRP A 26 14.49 -20.07 -12.64
C TRP A 26 13.64 -20.70 -11.53
N ASN A 27 12.70 -19.93 -10.99
CA ASN A 27 11.62 -20.40 -10.10
C ASN A 27 12.11 -21.28 -8.94
N LEU A 28 13.24 -20.90 -8.33
CA LEU A 28 13.79 -21.59 -7.17
C LEU A 28 12.82 -21.51 -5.98
N SER A 29 12.85 -22.53 -5.13
CA SER A 29 12.09 -22.52 -3.88
C SER A 29 12.59 -21.43 -2.91
N SER A 30 11.71 -20.97 -2.01
CA SER A 30 12.09 -20.04 -0.95
C SER A 30 13.26 -20.55 -0.10
N SER A 31 13.32 -21.87 0.14
CA SER A 31 14.41 -22.52 0.88
C SER A 31 15.75 -22.46 0.14
N ASP A 32 15.73 -22.70 -1.18
CA ASP A 32 16.95 -22.65 -1.99
C ASP A 32 17.47 -21.21 -2.11
N LEU A 33 16.57 -20.24 -2.33
CA LEU A 33 16.93 -18.83 -2.39
C LEU A 33 17.53 -18.32 -1.08
N ALA A 34 16.94 -18.70 0.07
CA ALA A 34 17.49 -18.36 1.37
C ALA A 34 18.86 -19.01 1.59
N LYS A 35 19.01 -20.30 1.26
CA LYS A 35 20.30 -21.01 1.37
C LYS A 35 21.38 -20.36 0.51
N ILE A 36 21.09 -20.06 -0.76
CA ILE A 36 22.04 -19.40 -1.67
C ILE A 36 22.43 -18.01 -1.14
N SER A 37 21.46 -17.26 -0.57
CA SER A 37 21.74 -15.95 0.03
C SER A 37 22.76 -16.06 1.18
N VAL A 38 22.61 -17.06 2.05
CA VAL A 38 23.53 -17.31 3.17
C VAL A 38 24.89 -17.82 2.68
N ASP A 39 24.92 -18.77 1.75
CA ASP A 39 26.15 -19.32 1.17
C ASP A 39 26.98 -18.21 0.48
N LYS A 40 26.32 -17.24 -0.14
CA LYS A 40 26.95 -16.06 -0.77
C LYS A 40 27.24 -14.92 0.23
N LYS A 41 26.99 -15.10 1.53
CA LYS A 41 27.15 -14.10 2.59
C LYS A 41 26.35 -12.81 2.36
N LEU A 42 25.20 -12.92 1.71
CA LEU A 42 24.27 -11.82 1.45
C LEU A 42 23.18 -11.69 2.54
N GLY A 43 23.16 -12.61 3.50
CA GLY A 43 22.21 -12.62 4.61
C GLY A 43 22.52 -13.72 5.61
N ILE A 44 21.77 -13.77 6.70
CA ILE A 44 21.88 -14.77 7.75
C ILE A 44 20.49 -15.29 8.15
N TYR A 45 20.41 -16.48 8.70
CA TYR A 45 19.17 -16.95 9.30
C TYR A 45 18.95 -16.36 10.69
N ALA A 46 17.77 -15.80 10.92
CA ALA A 46 17.26 -15.50 12.25
C ALA A 46 16.96 -16.81 13.02
N ASP A 47 16.85 -16.75 14.34
CA ASP A 47 16.44 -17.90 15.19
C ASP A 47 15.03 -18.42 14.86
N THR A 48 14.18 -17.59 14.28
CA THR A 48 12.85 -17.94 13.75
C THR A 48 12.91 -18.77 12.45
N GLY A 49 14.09 -18.90 11.83
CA GLY A 49 14.28 -19.51 10.51
C GLY A 49 14.02 -18.60 9.31
N ALA A 50 13.62 -17.34 9.53
CA ALA A 50 13.51 -16.35 8.47
C ALA A 50 14.90 -15.94 7.98
N LEU A 51 15.02 -15.60 6.68
CA LEU A 51 16.23 -14.99 6.13
C LEU A 51 16.25 -13.51 6.50
N ALA A 52 17.36 -13.00 7.01
CA ALA A 52 17.59 -11.57 7.27
C ALA A 52 18.69 -11.04 6.37
N ILE A 53 18.41 -9.89 5.72
CA ILE A 53 19.33 -9.21 4.81
C ILE A 53 19.38 -7.71 5.09
N ASP A 54 20.42 -7.07 4.61
CA ASP A 54 20.53 -5.61 4.55
C ASP A 54 20.35 -5.13 3.11
N THR A 55 19.47 -4.15 2.93
CA THR A 55 19.18 -3.58 1.59
C THR A 55 20.20 -2.54 1.13
N GLY A 56 21.21 -2.25 1.95
CA GLY A 56 22.29 -1.31 1.67
C GLY A 56 21.90 0.14 1.96
N GLU A 57 22.35 1.05 1.11
CA GLU A 57 22.18 2.50 1.28
C GLU A 57 20.72 2.93 1.38
N PHE A 58 19.85 2.31 0.58
CA PHE A 58 18.42 2.63 0.56
C PHE A 58 17.62 1.60 1.37
N THR A 59 17.10 2.03 2.51
CA THR A 59 16.29 1.20 3.40
C THR A 59 14.80 1.49 3.28
N GLY A 60 14.40 2.33 2.32
CA GLY A 60 13.04 2.74 2.05
C GLY A 60 12.86 3.25 0.62
N ARG A 61 11.63 3.64 0.31
CA ARG A 61 11.28 4.19 -1.00
C ARG A 61 11.97 5.53 -1.25
N SER A 62 12.27 5.77 -2.52
CA SER A 62 12.77 7.06 -3.03
C SER A 62 11.71 7.68 -3.95
N PRO A 63 10.68 8.36 -3.45
CA PRO A 63 9.55 8.83 -4.26
C PRO A 63 9.94 9.74 -5.42
N LYS A 64 11.00 10.57 -5.23
CA LYS A 64 11.52 11.48 -6.27
C LYS A 64 12.39 10.80 -7.32
N ASP A 65 12.66 9.50 -7.18
CA ASP A 65 13.45 8.68 -8.11
C ASP A 65 12.59 7.62 -8.79
N ARG A 66 11.27 7.85 -8.77
CA ARG A 66 10.29 7.05 -9.49
C ARG A 66 9.78 7.85 -10.67
N PHE A 67 9.81 7.19 -11.83
CA PHE A 67 9.50 7.84 -13.10
C PHE A 67 8.53 6.99 -13.91
N ILE A 68 7.78 7.64 -14.79
CA ILE A 68 6.96 6.98 -15.81
C ILE A 68 7.46 7.46 -17.18
N VAL A 69 7.70 6.52 -18.09
CA VAL A 69 8.09 6.87 -19.47
C VAL A 69 6.94 7.65 -20.13
N LYS A 70 7.27 8.83 -20.63
CA LYS A 70 6.32 9.66 -21.39
C LYS A 70 6.38 9.27 -22.86
N ASP A 71 5.38 8.55 -23.30
CA ASP A 71 5.21 8.00 -24.64
C ASP A 71 3.79 8.22 -25.17
N ALA A 72 3.46 7.67 -26.31
CA ALA A 72 2.13 7.80 -26.92
C ALA A 72 0.99 7.24 -26.05
N THR A 73 1.28 6.27 -25.17
CA THR A 73 0.29 5.68 -24.26
C THR A 73 0.02 6.57 -23.05
N THR A 74 1.05 7.27 -22.56
CA THR A 74 1.03 7.95 -21.25
C THR A 74 0.92 9.46 -21.33
N GLN A 75 1.31 10.09 -22.46
CA GLN A 75 1.43 11.54 -22.56
C GLN A 75 0.17 12.31 -22.19
N ASP A 76 -1.01 11.79 -22.58
CA ASP A 76 -2.32 12.42 -22.40
C ASP A 76 -3.19 11.74 -21.32
N THR A 77 -2.70 10.66 -20.71
CA THR A 77 -3.47 9.85 -19.75
C THR A 77 -2.94 9.91 -18.33
N VAL A 78 -1.62 10.06 -18.17
CA VAL A 78 -0.98 10.16 -16.87
C VAL A 78 -1.14 11.57 -16.30
N TRP A 79 -1.49 11.65 -15.03
CA TRP A 79 -1.51 12.89 -14.28
C TRP A 79 -0.08 13.30 -13.91
N TRP A 80 0.53 14.07 -14.82
CA TRP A 80 1.93 14.51 -14.68
C TRP A 80 2.11 15.58 -13.62
N GLY A 81 3.23 15.53 -12.90
CA GLY A 81 3.59 16.50 -11.86
C GLY A 81 4.64 15.93 -10.91
N ASP A 82 4.66 16.43 -9.69
CA ASP A 82 5.62 16.04 -8.66
C ASP A 82 5.52 14.57 -8.24
N ILE A 83 4.35 13.94 -8.45
CA ILE A 83 4.10 12.54 -8.13
C ILE A 83 4.49 11.63 -9.30
N ASN A 84 3.99 11.93 -10.50
CA ASN A 84 4.28 11.16 -11.70
C ASN A 84 5.28 11.92 -12.55
N ILE A 85 6.55 11.67 -12.32
CA ILE A 85 7.66 12.37 -12.96
C ILE A 85 7.90 11.75 -14.34
N PRO A 86 7.87 12.54 -15.42
CA PRO A 86 8.07 12.02 -16.77
C PRO A 86 9.53 11.61 -17.01
N PHE A 87 9.71 10.51 -17.75
CA PHE A 87 11.02 10.03 -18.22
C PHE A 87 11.02 9.94 -19.75
N GLN A 88 12.09 10.37 -20.38
CA GLN A 88 12.20 10.33 -21.84
C GLN A 88 12.36 8.89 -22.35
N GLU A 89 11.60 8.50 -23.39
CA GLU A 89 11.62 7.14 -23.95
C GLU A 89 13.02 6.74 -24.45
N SER A 90 13.72 7.63 -25.16
CA SER A 90 15.09 7.38 -25.63
C SER A 90 16.12 7.19 -24.51
N LYS A 91 15.93 7.90 -23.39
CA LYS A 91 16.77 7.70 -22.18
C LYS A 91 16.45 6.36 -21.49
N PHE A 92 15.19 5.98 -21.48
CA PHE A 92 14.78 4.69 -20.97
C PHE A 92 15.42 3.55 -21.77
N ASP A 93 15.39 3.62 -23.11
CA ASP A 93 15.97 2.58 -23.96
C ASP A 93 17.48 2.44 -23.77
N ALA A 94 18.19 3.57 -23.66
CA ALA A 94 19.62 3.57 -23.41
C ALA A 94 19.94 3.00 -22.00
N LEU A 95 19.17 3.39 -20.99
CA LEU A 95 19.36 2.89 -19.61
C LEU A 95 18.99 1.41 -19.50
N TYR A 96 17.92 0.97 -20.16
CA TYR A 96 17.52 -0.43 -20.24
C TYR A 96 18.65 -1.29 -20.82
N SER A 97 19.23 -0.88 -21.95
CA SER A 97 20.37 -1.58 -22.53
C SER A 97 21.56 -1.69 -21.56
N LYS A 98 21.91 -0.59 -20.88
CA LYS A 98 23.00 -0.60 -19.88
C LYS A 98 22.73 -1.57 -18.72
N VAL A 99 21.49 -1.61 -18.21
CA VAL A 99 21.10 -2.52 -17.11
C VAL A 99 21.13 -3.97 -17.57
N THR A 100 20.63 -4.28 -18.76
CA THR A 100 20.67 -5.65 -19.29
C THR A 100 22.08 -6.11 -19.64
N ASP A 101 22.92 -5.23 -20.15
CA ASP A 101 24.35 -5.51 -20.34
C ASP A 101 25.07 -5.74 -19.00
N TYR A 102 24.75 -4.95 -17.97
CA TYR A 102 25.30 -5.14 -16.61
C TYR A 102 24.91 -6.48 -15.99
N LEU A 103 23.67 -6.95 -16.21
CA LEU A 103 23.19 -8.26 -15.75
C LEU A 103 23.72 -9.44 -16.60
N SER A 104 24.18 -9.13 -17.82
CA SER A 104 24.82 -10.12 -18.68
C SER A 104 26.12 -10.61 -18.02
N GLU A 105 26.46 -11.90 -18.25
CA GLU A 105 27.63 -12.58 -17.66
C GLU A 105 27.55 -12.80 -16.13
N LYS A 106 26.43 -12.43 -15.48
CA LYS A 106 26.19 -12.67 -14.06
C LYS A 106 25.35 -13.92 -13.79
N GLU A 107 25.39 -14.39 -12.57
CA GLU A 107 24.37 -15.28 -12.05
C GLU A 107 23.18 -14.45 -11.58
N ILE A 108 22.02 -14.70 -12.17
CA ILE A 108 20.76 -13.99 -11.91
C ILE A 108 19.62 -14.96 -11.58
N TYR A 109 18.56 -14.43 -11.01
CA TYR A 109 17.41 -15.20 -10.55
C TYR A 109 16.16 -14.71 -11.25
N ALA A 110 15.47 -15.60 -11.94
CA ALA A 110 14.24 -15.31 -12.68
C ALA A 110 13.05 -16.03 -12.06
N ARG A 111 11.91 -15.36 -12.00
CA ARG A 111 10.67 -15.89 -11.42
C ARG A 111 9.47 -15.50 -12.25
N ASN A 112 8.63 -16.47 -12.52
CA ASN A 112 7.29 -16.27 -13.06
C ASN A 112 6.30 -16.15 -11.89
N ALA A 113 5.39 -15.19 -11.97
CA ALA A 113 4.39 -14.94 -10.94
C ALA A 113 3.15 -14.29 -11.54
N PHE A 114 2.06 -14.29 -10.77
CA PHE A 114 0.88 -13.52 -11.09
C PHE A 114 0.69 -12.39 -10.06
N ALA A 115 0.20 -11.26 -10.51
CA ALA A 115 -0.49 -10.30 -9.68
C ALA A 115 -1.99 -10.44 -9.92
N CYS A 116 -2.82 -10.10 -8.91
CA CYS A 116 -4.27 -10.26 -8.85
C CYS A 116 -4.75 -11.71 -8.66
N ALA A 117 -5.38 -11.97 -7.52
CA ALA A 117 -5.97 -13.27 -7.18
C ALA A 117 -7.24 -13.58 -8.00
N GLY A 118 -7.95 -12.54 -8.50
CA GLY A 118 -9.06 -12.73 -9.42
C GLY A 118 -8.57 -13.19 -10.79
N GLU A 119 -8.88 -14.43 -11.17
CA GLU A 119 -8.34 -15.06 -12.38
C GLU A 119 -8.55 -14.26 -13.66
N SER A 120 -9.76 -13.67 -13.83
CA SER A 120 -10.08 -12.82 -14.99
C SER A 120 -9.28 -11.53 -15.08
N HIS A 121 -8.58 -11.15 -14.00
CA HIS A 121 -7.81 -9.92 -13.89
C HIS A 121 -6.33 -10.16 -13.62
N ARG A 122 -5.88 -11.41 -13.62
CA ARG A 122 -4.47 -11.78 -13.46
C ARG A 122 -3.59 -11.02 -14.43
N LEU A 123 -2.49 -10.53 -13.92
CA LEU A 123 -1.38 -9.99 -14.70
C LEU A 123 -0.20 -10.94 -14.56
N SER A 124 0.24 -11.53 -15.64
CA SER A 124 1.41 -12.42 -15.65
C SER A 124 2.70 -11.60 -15.70
N ILE A 125 3.58 -11.82 -14.73
CA ILE A 125 4.83 -11.08 -14.58
C ILE A 125 6.03 -12.02 -14.54
N THR A 126 7.12 -11.63 -15.19
CA THR A 126 8.45 -12.23 -14.97
C THR A 126 9.32 -11.24 -14.21
N VAL A 127 9.86 -11.67 -13.08
CA VAL A 127 10.76 -10.85 -12.26
C VAL A 127 12.17 -11.38 -12.40
N VAL A 128 13.09 -10.54 -12.85
CA VAL A 128 14.53 -10.84 -12.97
C VAL A 128 15.29 -10.05 -11.92
N ASN A 129 15.98 -10.74 -11.03
CA ASN A 129 16.71 -10.14 -9.92
C ASN A 129 18.20 -10.47 -9.97
N GLU A 130 19.04 -9.50 -9.64
CA GLU A 130 20.47 -9.69 -9.45
C GLU A 130 20.77 -10.56 -8.21
N HIS A 131 19.94 -10.44 -7.16
CA HIS A 131 20.17 -11.13 -5.87
C HIS A 131 19.12 -12.20 -5.57
N PRO A 132 19.50 -13.34 -4.96
CA PRO A 132 18.57 -14.42 -4.62
C PRO A 132 17.53 -13.99 -3.57
N TRP A 133 17.89 -13.14 -2.61
CA TRP A 133 16.97 -12.63 -1.62
C TRP A 133 15.87 -11.71 -2.20
N ALA A 134 16.18 -10.95 -3.27
CA ALA A 134 15.19 -10.14 -3.97
C ALA A 134 14.19 -11.03 -4.75
N ASN A 135 14.66 -12.19 -5.25
CA ASN A 135 13.79 -13.19 -5.85
C ASN A 135 12.96 -13.93 -4.79
N LEU A 136 13.50 -14.14 -3.57
CA LEU A 136 12.72 -14.62 -2.42
C LEU A 136 11.62 -13.63 -2.04
N PHE A 137 11.91 -12.31 -2.02
CA PHE A 137 10.87 -11.30 -1.83
C PHE A 137 9.76 -11.44 -2.86
N SER A 138 10.11 -11.59 -4.14
CA SER A 138 9.13 -11.78 -5.22
C SER A 138 8.32 -13.07 -5.04
N ASP A 139 8.94 -14.15 -4.52
CA ASP A 139 8.25 -15.38 -4.16
C ASP A 139 7.26 -15.20 -3.02
N THR A 140 7.60 -14.40 -2.02
CA THR A 140 6.70 -14.14 -0.89
C THR A 140 5.54 -13.24 -1.27
N MET A 141 5.77 -12.24 -2.15
CA MET A 141 4.82 -11.17 -2.41
C MET A 141 3.84 -11.43 -3.53
N PHE A 142 4.23 -12.19 -4.56
CA PHE A 142 3.35 -12.43 -5.70
C PHE A 142 2.70 -13.81 -5.65
N ILE A 143 1.63 -13.98 -6.41
CA ILE A 143 0.90 -15.23 -6.51
C ILE A 143 1.73 -16.22 -7.32
N ARG A 144 1.98 -17.37 -6.73
CA ARG A 144 2.82 -18.41 -7.33
C ARG A 144 2.03 -19.21 -8.36
N PRO A 145 2.51 -19.34 -9.60
CA PRO A 145 1.92 -20.26 -10.56
C PRO A 145 2.18 -21.72 -10.14
N SER A 146 1.28 -22.60 -10.52
CA SER A 146 1.49 -24.05 -10.45
C SER A 146 2.61 -24.49 -11.41
N ASN A 147 3.09 -25.72 -11.25
CA ASN A 147 4.12 -26.27 -12.14
C ASN A 147 3.66 -26.33 -13.61
N GLU A 148 2.38 -26.58 -13.85
CA GLU A 148 1.79 -26.63 -15.19
C GLU A 148 1.68 -25.22 -15.79
N GLU A 149 1.24 -24.24 -14.99
CA GLU A 149 1.18 -22.85 -15.42
C GLU A 149 2.56 -22.30 -15.78
N ILE A 150 3.63 -22.69 -15.04
CA ILE A 150 5.01 -22.28 -15.35
C ILE A 150 5.42 -22.76 -16.75
N LEU A 151 5.14 -24.00 -17.13
CA LEU A 151 5.57 -24.54 -18.43
C LEU A 151 4.95 -23.77 -19.61
N ASN A 152 3.71 -23.30 -19.44
CA ASN A 152 2.95 -22.56 -20.45
C ASN A 152 2.95 -21.04 -20.21
N PHE A 153 3.76 -20.54 -19.28
CA PHE A 153 3.74 -19.16 -18.86
C PHE A 153 4.12 -18.20 -19.99
N LYS A 154 3.31 -17.16 -20.17
CA LYS A 154 3.58 -16.04 -21.08
C LYS A 154 3.56 -14.78 -20.26
N SER A 155 4.70 -14.14 -20.12
CA SER A 155 4.83 -12.88 -19.40
C SER A 155 4.16 -11.72 -20.15
N GLU A 156 3.28 -10.98 -19.48
CA GLU A 156 2.74 -9.73 -19.99
C GLU A 156 3.62 -8.55 -19.57
N TRP A 157 4.19 -8.61 -18.37
CA TRP A 157 5.07 -7.58 -17.82
C TRP A 157 6.37 -8.17 -17.30
N THR A 158 7.43 -7.38 -17.38
CA THR A 158 8.75 -7.76 -16.87
C THR A 158 9.21 -6.75 -15.82
N VAL A 159 9.69 -7.25 -14.69
CA VAL A 159 10.37 -6.46 -13.67
C VAL A 159 11.85 -6.82 -13.70
N ILE A 160 12.71 -5.85 -13.93
CA ILE A 160 14.17 -6.02 -13.87
C ILE A 160 14.67 -5.25 -12.66
N ASN A 161 15.33 -5.95 -11.74
CA ASN A 161 15.87 -5.39 -10.51
C ASN A 161 17.35 -5.67 -10.40
N ALA A 162 18.14 -4.62 -10.52
CA ALA A 162 19.62 -4.63 -10.51
C ALA A 162 20.17 -3.66 -9.43
N PRO A 163 20.13 -4.04 -8.15
CA PRO A 163 20.58 -3.18 -7.04
C PRO A 163 22.01 -2.67 -7.18
N GLY A 164 22.91 -3.47 -7.75
CA GLY A 164 24.30 -3.11 -7.94
C GLY A 164 24.56 -2.18 -9.13
N PHE A 165 23.59 -1.97 -10.02
CA PHE A 165 23.73 -1.02 -11.13
C PHE A 165 23.40 0.39 -10.65
N LYS A 166 24.35 1.31 -10.76
CA LYS A 166 24.18 2.73 -10.44
C LYS A 166 24.13 3.55 -11.73
N ALA A 167 23.05 4.29 -11.96
CA ALA A 167 22.93 5.21 -13.08
C ALA A 167 23.87 6.42 -12.91
N ASN A 168 24.29 6.99 -14.04
CA ASN A 168 24.92 8.30 -14.05
C ASN A 168 23.88 9.39 -14.35
N PRO A 169 23.49 10.23 -13.37
CA PRO A 169 22.44 11.24 -13.53
C PRO A 169 22.66 12.18 -14.73
N GLU A 170 23.88 12.56 -15.01
CA GLU A 170 24.24 13.49 -16.12
C GLU A 170 23.96 12.88 -17.50
N ILE A 171 24.09 11.55 -17.62
CA ILE A 171 23.96 10.84 -18.91
C ILE A 171 22.61 10.16 -19.02
N ASP A 172 22.16 9.48 -17.96
CA ASP A 172 21.04 8.54 -17.98
C ASP A 172 19.68 9.23 -17.76
N GLY A 173 19.68 10.48 -17.28
CA GLY A 173 18.47 11.28 -17.09
C GLY A 173 17.75 11.02 -15.76
N THR A 174 18.34 10.23 -14.87
CA THR A 174 17.85 10.03 -13.49
C THR A 174 18.26 11.21 -12.60
N ARG A 175 17.56 11.41 -11.48
CA ARG A 175 17.91 12.46 -10.51
C ARG A 175 19.16 12.12 -9.71
N GLN A 176 19.34 10.84 -9.41
CA GLN A 176 20.48 10.28 -8.66
C GLN A 176 20.73 8.82 -9.12
N PRO A 177 21.75 8.11 -8.57
CA PRO A 177 22.12 6.79 -9.08
C PRO A 177 21.06 5.69 -8.96
N ASN A 178 20.11 5.80 -8.00
CA ASN A 178 19.00 4.85 -7.90
C ASN A 178 17.79 5.35 -8.70
N PHE A 179 16.99 4.41 -9.18
CA PHE A 179 15.79 4.69 -9.95
C PHE A 179 14.80 3.52 -9.96
N ALA A 180 13.52 3.85 -10.17
CA ALA A 180 12.46 2.92 -10.51
C ALA A 180 11.62 3.53 -11.64
N ILE A 181 11.66 2.95 -12.83
CA ILE A 181 11.04 3.51 -14.04
C ILE A 181 10.02 2.54 -14.62
N LEU A 182 8.79 3.02 -14.86
CA LEU A 182 7.72 2.27 -15.50
C LEU A 182 7.59 2.67 -16.96
N SER A 183 7.64 1.70 -17.87
CA SER A 183 7.29 1.86 -19.28
C SER A 183 6.03 1.06 -19.60
N PHE A 184 4.92 1.74 -19.83
CA PHE A 184 3.64 1.09 -20.16
C PHE A 184 3.64 0.52 -21.57
N ASN A 185 4.25 1.20 -22.52
CA ASN A 185 4.36 0.75 -23.91
C ASN A 185 5.20 -0.54 -23.99
N LYS A 186 6.34 -0.58 -23.28
CA LYS A 186 7.21 -1.77 -23.29
C LYS A 186 6.82 -2.81 -22.24
N LYS A 187 5.89 -2.48 -21.32
CA LYS A 187 5.45 -3.32 -20.21
C LYS A 187 6.63 -3.75 -19.32
N ILE A 188 7.49 -2.80 -18.98
CA ILE A 188 8.71 -3.01 -18.20
C ILE A 188 8.71 -2.11 -16.97
N ILE A 189 9.11 -2.69 -15.83
CA ILE A 189 9.49 -1.98 -14.61
C ILE A 189 10.99 -2.18 -14.43
N LEU A 190 11.75 -1.10 -14.55
CA LEU A 190 13.21 -1.10 -14.47
C LEU A 190 13.66 -0.46 -13.16
N ILE A 191 14.35 -1.24 -12.29
CA ILE A 191 14.80 -0.81 -10.97
C ILE A 191 16.30 -1.00 -10.87
N GLY A 192 17.04 0.05 -10.52
CA GLY A 192 18.47 0.00 -10.31
C GLY A 192 18.95 0.86 -9.15
N GLY A 193 20.15 0.57 -8.64
CA GLY A 193 20.83 1.34 -7.60
C GLY A 193 20.19 1.29 -6.21
N THR A 194 19.17 0.48 -6.00
CA THR A 194 18.51 0.28 -4.69
C THR A 194 18.24 -1.18 -4.41
N GLY A 195 18.59 -1.62 -3.21
CA GLY A 195 18.25 -2.95 -2.71
C GLY A 195 16.88 -3.01 -2.00
N TYR A 196 16.20 -1.88 -1.81
CA TYR A 196 14.89 -1.86 -1.17
C TYR A 196 13.84 -2.60 -1.99
N THR A 197 13.41 -3.76 -1.50
CA THR A 197 12.53 -4.67 -2.26
C THR A 197 11.15 -4.12 -2.51
N GLY A 198 10.69 -3.19 -1.68
CA GLY A 198 9.40 -2.52 -1.83
C GLY A 198 9.20 -1.81 -3.17
N GLU A 199 10.28 -1.47 -3.90
CA GLU A 199 10.16 -0.90 -5.26
C GLU A 199 9.64 -1.94 -6.27
N ILE A 200 9.96 -3.23 -6.11
CA ILE A 200 9.43 -4.33 -6.94
C ILE A 200 7.90 -4.41 -6.79
N LYS A 201 7.43 -4.50 -5.54
CA LYS A 201 6.00 -4.54 -5.20
C LYS A 201 5.28 -3.30 -5.72
N LYS A 202 5.78 -2.11 -5.37
CA LYS A 202 5.10 -0.84 -5.68
C LYS A 202 5.18 -0.46 -7.17
N GLY A 203 6.18 -0.96 -7.90
CA GLY A 203 6.22 -0.87 -9.35
C GLY A 203 5.04 -1.61 -10.00
N VAL A 204 4.81 -2.86 -9.62
CA VAL A 204 3.67 -3.66 -10.09
C VAL A 204 2.34 -3.03 -9.68
N PHE A 205 2.23 -2.54 -8.43
CA PHE A 205 1.04 -1.83 -7.97
C PHE A 205 0.75 -0.58 -8.81
N SER A 206 1.76 0.24 -9.12
CA SER A 206 1.58 1.41 -9.97
C SER A 206 1.16 1.05 -11.41
N ALA A 207 1.69 -0.07 -11.95
CA ALA A 207 1.25 -0.58 -13.24
C ALA A 207 -0.24 -0.99 -13.21
N LEU A 208 -0.66 -1.72 -12.17
CA LEU A 208 -2.06 -2.13 -11.98
C LEU A 208 -2.99 -0.93 -11.75
N ASN A 209 -2.53 0.13 -11.08
CA ASN A 209 -3.30 1.36 -10.86
C ASN A 209 -3.56 2.15 -12.16
N PHE A 210 -2.87 1.84 -13.23
CA PHE A 210 -3.17 2.34 -14.58
C PHE A 210 -4.00 1.33 -15.36
N ILE A 211 -3.54 0.07 -15.44
CA ILE A 211 -4.13 -0.96 -16.28
C ILE A 211 -5.58 -1.27 -15.87
N LEU A 212 -5.81 -1.51 -14.59
CA LEU A 212 -7.12 -1.95 -14.11
C LEU A 212 -8.19 -0.86 -14.27
N PRO A 213 -7.98 0.40 -13.81
CA PRO A 213 -8.97 1.44 -13.99
C PRO A 213 -9.16 1.85 -15.45
N TYR A 214 -8.08 2.12 -16.16
CA TYR A 214 -8.14 2.71 -17.50
C TYR A 214 -8.54 1.70 -18.58
N GLN A 215 -8.03 0.45 -18.51
CA GLN A 215 -8.23 -0.54 -19.57
C GLN A 215 -9.29 -1.58 -19.24
N LYS A 216 -9.52 -1.89 -17.96
CA LYS A 216 -10.38 -3.01 -17.52
C LYS A 216 -11.59 -2.57 -16.68
N GLN A 217 -11.78 -1.28 -16.43
CA GLN A 217 -12.90 -0.73 -15.64
C GLN A 217 -13.01 -1.35 -14.24
N VAL A 218 -11.87 -1.67 -13.63
CA VAL A 218 -11.73 -2.20 -12.27
C VAL A 218 -11.12 -1.14 -11.37
N LEU A 219 -11.77 -0.79 -10.27
CA LEU A 219 -11.21 0.16 -9.31
C LEU A 219 -10.04 -0.48 -8.57
N SER A 220 -8.84 0.07 -8.73
CA SER A 220 -7.67 -0.29 -7.95
C SER A 220 -7.63 0.52 -6.65
N MET A 221 -7.21 -0.12 -5.55
CA MET A 221 -7.34 0.43 -4.21
C MET A 221 -6.11 0.13 -3.36
N HIS A 222 -5.62 1.15 -2.65
CA HIS A 222 -4.63 0.99 -1.58
C HIS A 222 -5.37 0.83 -0.24
N CYS A 223 -5.79 -0.38 0.04
CA CYS A 223 -6.59 -0.72 1.22
C CYS A 223 -6.33 -2.15 1.67
N SER A 224 -6.63 -2.47 2.93
CA SER A 224 -6.79 -3.85 3.39
C SER A 224 -8.20 -4.33 3.14
N ALA A 225 -8.41 -5.64 3.06
CA ALA A 225 -9.73 -6.24 2.89
C ALA A 225 -9.88 -7.51 3.71
N ASN A 226 -11.05 -7.72 4.29
CA ASN A 226 -11.43 -8.96 4.94
C ASN A 226 -12.88 -9.35 4.59
N VAL A 227 -13.24 -10.58 4.89
CA VAL A 227 -14.59 -11.10 4.67
C VAL A 227 -15.10 -11.82 5.92
N GLY A 228 -16.33 -11.50 6.32
CA GLY A 228 -17.01 -12.14 7.44
C GLY A 228 -17.60 -13.49 7.08
N LYS A 229 -18.10 -14.21 8.09
CA LYS A 229 -18.69 -15.56 7.94
C LYS A 229 -19.93 -15.58 7.05
N GLN A 230 -20.59 -14.44 6.87
CA GLN A 230 -21.78 -14.30 6.01
C GLN A 230 -21.44 -13.86 4.58
N GLY A 231 -20.14 -13.80 4.23
CA GLY A 231 -19.66 -13.35 2.93
C GLY A 231 -19.66 -11.81 2.77
N ASP A 232 -19.82 -11.07 3.85
CA ASP A 232 -19.79 -9.61 3.89
C ASP A 232 -18.33 -9.11 3.83
N THR A 233 -17.93 -8.59 2.70
CA THR A 233 -16.59 -7.99 2.51
C THR A 233 -16.56 -6.59 3.12
N ALA A 234 -15.43 -6.27 3.80
CA ALA A 234 -15.11 -4.95 4.30
C ALA A 234 -13.76 -4.47 3.78
N LEU A 235 -13.68 -3.19 3.42
CA LEU A 235 -12.47 -2.52 2.95
C LEU A 235 -12.01 -1.47 3.96
N PHE A 236 -10.69 -1.39 4.17
CA PHE A 236 -10.08 -0.45 5.11
C PHE A 236 -9.01 0.36 4.39
N PHE A 237 -9.33 1.60 4.04
CA PHE A 237 -8.38 2.56 3.49
C PHE A 237 -7.70 3.31 4.64
N GLY A 238 -6.45 3.68 4.46
CA GLY A 238 -5.74 4.49 5.43
C GLY A 238 -4.25 4.54 5.13
N LEU A 239 -3.62 5.61 5.57
CA LEU A 239 -2.17 5.80 5.46
C LEU A 239 -1.43 5.05 6.59
N SER A 240 -0.10 5.05 6.54
CA SER A 240 0.72 4.47 7.60
C SER A 240 0.37 5.09 8.96
N GLY A 241 0.20 4.27 9.99
CA GLY A 241 -0.11 4.70 11.36
C GLY A 241 -1.58 4.94 11.67
N THR A 242 -2.50 4.81 10.70
CA THR A 242 -3.95 4.92 10.94
C THR A 242 -4.58 3.65 11.52
N GLY A 243 -3.85 2.54 11.54
CA GLY A 243 -4.34 1.26 12.08
C GLY A 243 -4.91 0.30 11.04
N LYS A 244 -4.65 0.52 9.74
CA LYS A 244 -5.18 -0.31 8.64
C LYS A 244 -5.00 -1.81 8.89
N THR A 245 -3.78 -2.28 9.10
CA THR A 245 -3.47 -3.71 9.36
C THR A 245 -4.12 -4.21 10.64
N THR A 246 -3.99 -3.46 11.74
CA THR A 246 -4.54 -3.85 13.07
C THR A 246 -6.06 -3.95 13.09
N LEU A 247 -6.76 -3.11 12.31
CA LEU A 247 -8.23 -3.07 12.29
C LEU A 247 -8.84 -4.03 11.26
N SER A 248 -8.11 -4.36 10.19
CA SER A 248 -8.53 -5.38 9.23
C SER A 248 -8.23 -6.81 9.70
N ALA A 249 -7.28 -6.99 10.63
CA ALA A 249 -6.98 -8.26 11.28
C ALA A 249 -7.99 -8.50 12.43
N ASP A 250 -9.13 -9.12 12.08
CA ASP A 250 -10.17 -9.50 13.03
C ASP A 250 -10.20 -11.03 13.14
N PRO A 251 -10.15 -11.61 14.36
CA PRO A 251 -10.15 -13.07 14.54
C PRO A 251 -11.44 -13.75 14.05
N GLU A 252 -12.54 -13.00 13.92
CA GLU A 252 -13.83 -13.51 13.43
C GLU A 252 -14.02 -13.36 11.92
N ARG A 253 -13.04 -12.74 11.21
CA ARG A 253 -13.09 -12.49 9.77
C ARG A 253 -11.84 -13.03 9.08
N ASN A 254 -11.96 -13.43 7.82
CA ASN A 254 -10.83 -13.94 7.05
C ASN A 254 -10.18 -12.80 6.25
N LEU A 255 -8.87 -12.67 6.34
CA LEU A 255 -8.08 -11.69 5.60
C LEU A 255 -8.07 -12.04 4.11
N ILE A 256 -8.50 -11.12 3.25
CA ILE A 256 -8.33 -11.19 1.79
C ILE A 256 -6.93 -10.69 1.43
N GLY A 257 -6.51 -9.57 2.03
CA GLY A 257 -5.17 -8.99 1.90
C GLY A 257 -5.02 -7.74 2.76
N ASP A 258 -3.75 -7.32 2.97
CA ASP A 258 -3.43 -6.25 3.93
C ASP A 258 -3.14 -4.89 3.30
N ASP A 259 -2.95 -4.78 1.96
CA ASP A 259 -2.47 -3.52 1.37
C ASP A 259 -3.05 -3.12 0.01
N GLU A 260 -3.23 -4.04 -0.96
CA GLU A 260 -3.53 -3.68 -2.36
C GLU A 260 -4.60 -4.58 -2.97
N HIS A 261 -5.70 -3.98 -3.45
CA HIS A 261 -6.87 -4.71 -3.96
C HIS A 261 -7.46 -4.09 -5.23
N GLY A 262 -8.18 -4.93 -5.97
CA GLY A 262 -9.06 -4.50 -7.07
C GLY A 262 -10.52 -4.76 -6.72
N TRP A 263 -11.41 -3.84 -7.12
CA TRP A 263 -12.85 -3.99 -7.01
C TRP A 263 -13.48 -3.98 -8.41
N SER A 264 -13.81 -5.17 -8.91
CA SER A 264 -14.56 -5.38 -10.14
C SER A 264 -16.07 -5.21 -9.92
N ASP A 265 -16.90 -5.45 -10.93
CA ASP A 265 -18.35 -5.45 -10.75
C ASP A 265 -18.87 -6.66 -9.94
N GLN A 266 -18.04 -7.71 -9.80
CA GLN A 266 -18.47 -8.97 -9.18
C GLN A 266 -17.77 -9.26 -7.84
N GLN A 267 -16.54 -8.78 -7.66
CA GLN A 267 -15.71 -9.17 -6.52
C GLN A 267 -14.62 -8.15 -6.17
N VAL A 268 -14.14 -8.27 -4.94
CA VAL A 268 -12.88 -7.71 -4.48
C VAL A 268 -11.81 -8.80 -4.57
N PHE A 269 -10.59 -8.46 -4.96
CA PHE A 269 -9.48 -9.40 -5.04
C PHE A 269 -8.16 -8.74 -4.63
N ASN A 270 -7.31 -9.50 -3.95
CA ASN A 270 -5.98 -9.08 -3.58
C ASN A 270 -5.06 -9.06 -4.81
N PHE A 271 -4.15 -8.09 -4.89
CA PHE A 271 -3.10 -8.07 -5.93
C PHE A 271 -1.94 -9.00 -5.60
N GLU A 272 -1.78 -9.36 -4.35
CA GLU A 272 -0.60 -9.99 -3.79
C GLU A 272 -0.86 -11.42 -3.31
N GLY A 273 0.21 -12.20 -3.22
CA GLY A 273 0.23 -13.53 -2.61
C GLY A 273 0.86 -13.56 -1.21
N GLY A 274 1.21 -12.40 -0.66
CA GLY A 274 1.86 -12.24 0.63
C GLY A 274 1.63 -10.88 1.26
N CYS A 275 2.31 -10.63 2.37
CA CYS A 275 2.23 -9.40 3.14
C CYS A 275 3.62 -8.78 3.34
N TYR A 276 3.69 -7.45 3.46
CA TYR A 276 4.92 -6.70 3.66
C TYR A 276 4.77 -5.68 4.80
N ALA A 277 5.15 -6.08 6.00
CA ALA A 277 4.88 -5.33 7.23
C ALA A 277 6.13 -4.62 7.80
N LYS A 278 5.91 -3.57 8.61
CA LYS A 278 6.94 -2.96 9.45
C LYS A 278 7.24 -3.85 10.65
N CYS A 279 8.53 -3.89 11.05
CA CYS A 279 8.98 -4.64 12.22
C CYS A 279 9.40 -3.74 13.39
N ILE A 280 9.56 -2.43 13.19
CA ILE A 280 9.96 -1.55 14.29
C ILE A 280 8.92 -1.59 15.42
N ASN A 281 9.40 -1.83 16.66
CA ASN A 281 8.58 -2.01 17.85
C ASN A 281 7.56 -3.17 17.79
N LEU A 282 7.76 -4.14 16.89
CA LEU A 282 6.91 -5.33 16.78
C LEU A 282 6.98 -6.17 18.06
N THR A 283 5.82 -6.52 18.60
CA THR A 283 5.66 -7.46 19.72
C THR A 283 4.53 -8.44 19.41
N GLU A 284 4.60 -9.62 20.01
CA GLU A 284 3.53 -10.62 19.87
C GLU A 284 2.19 -10.13 20.45
N GLU A 285 2.25 -9.29 21.50
CA GLU A 285 1.05 -8.72 22.13
C GLU A 285 0.32 -7.73 21.22
N ASN A 286 1.07 -6.88 20.51
CA ASN A 286 0.48 -5.81 19.70
C ASN A 286 0.04 -6.30 18.32
N GLU A 287 0.86 -7.13 17.65
CA GLU A 287 0.64 -7.62 16.28
C GLU A 287 0.96 -9.13 16.20
N PRO A 288 0.12 -9.99 16.82
CA PRO A 288 0.40 -11.42 16.94
C PRO A 288 0.52 -12.14 15.59
N ASP A 289 -0.28 -11.74 14.60
CA ASP A 289 -0.27 -12.35 13.28
C ASP A 289 1.04 -12.07 12.52
N ILE A 290 1.52 -10.84 12.54
CA ILE A 290 2.80 -10.45 11.91
C ILE A 290 3.95 -11.15 12.65
N TYR A 291 3.94 -11.12 14.00
CA TYR A 291 5.00 -11.71 14.82
C TYR A 291 5.14 -13.22 14.54
N ASN A 292 4.04 -13.94 14.52
CA ASN A 292 4.00 -15.38 14.27
C ASN A 292 4.20 -15.76 12.79
N ALA A 293 4.06 -14.82 11.85
CA ALA A 293 4.38 -15.02 10.45
C ALA A 293 5.88 -14.97 10.14
N ILE A 294 6.71 -14.48 11.08
CA ILE A 294 8.17 -14.41 10.94
C ILE A 294 8.78 -15.79 11.22
N LYS A 295 8.80 -16.63 10.23
CA LYS A 295 9.30 -18.01 10.28
C LYS A 295 9.96 -18.38 8.96
N LYS A 296 10.41 -19.65 8.82
CA LYS A 296 11.02 -20.16 7.58
C LYS A 296 10.18 -19.80 6.36
N GLY A 297 10.81 -19.19 5.35
CA GLY A 297 10.16 -18.68 4.13
C GLY A 297 9.86 -17.17 4.18
N ALA A 298 9.95 -16.52 5.34
CA ALA A 298 9.89 -15.07 5.45
C ALA A 298 11.25 -14.41 5.20
N LEU A 299 11.24 -13.14 4.77
CA LEU A 299 12.42 -12.31 4.55
C LEU A 299 12.34 -11.08 5.46
N LEU A 300 13.34 -10.92 6.33
CA LEU A 300 13.55 -9.75 7.18
C LEU A 300 14.52 -8.78 6.50
N GLU A 301 14.22 -7.49 6.50
CA GLU A 301 15.04 -6.44 5.94
C GLU A 301 15.53 -5.46 7.00
N ASN A 302 16.84 -5.23 7.02
CA ASN A 302 17.54 -4.22 7.85
C ASN A 302 17.34 -4.41 9.35
N ILE A 303 17.04 -5.62 9.80
CA ILE A 303 16.92 -5.96 11.22
C ILE A 303 18.29 -6.07 11.85
N THR A 304 18.42 -5.59 13.09
CA THR A 304 19.56 -5.89 13.97
C THR A 304 19.23 -7.11 14.84
N PHE A 305 20.26 -7.65 15.47
CA PHE A 305 20.13 -8.79 16.36
C PHE A 305 20.63 -8.45 17.76
N TYR A 306 20.10 -9.10 18.77
CA TYR A 306 20.69 -9.02 20.11
C TYR A 306 22.14 -9.52 20.08
N PRO A 307 23.08 -8.86 20.78
CA PRO A 307 24.51 -9.20 20.75
C PRO A 307 24.78 -10.68 21.00
N GLY A 308 25.58 -11.31 20.11
CA GLY A 308 25.96 -12.72 20.21
C GLY A 308 24.86 -13.74 19.90
N THR A 309 23.74 -13.28 19.31
CA THR A 309 22.60 -14.15 18.97
C THR A 309 22.11 -13.88 17.54
N ASN A 310 21.24 -14.76 17.02
CA ASN A 310 20.47 -14.55 15.80
C ASN A 310 19.01 -14.17 16.12
N LYS A 311 18.74 -13.70 17.35
CA LYS A 311 17.39 -13.23 17.76
C LYS A 311 17.20 -11.80 17.27
N PRO A 312 16.15 -11.54 16.45
CA PRO A 312 15.85 -10.21 15.94
C PRO A 312 15.55 -9.21 17.07
N ASN A 313 16.12 -8.01 16.98
CA ASN A 313 15.84 -6.90 17.88
C ASN A 313 14.93 -5.88 17.20
N TYR A 314 13.62 -6.06 17.30
CA TYR A 314 12.63 -5.18 16.68
C TYR A 314 12.54 -3.78 17.33
N LYS A 315 13.19 -3.55 18.48
CA LYS A 315 13.22 -2.22 19.12
C LYS A 315 14.35 -1.34 18.59
N ASP A 316 15.31 -1.93 17.89
CA ASP A 316 16.49 -1.22 17.42
C ASP A 316 16.28 -0.65 16.01
N GLY A 317 16.16 0.68 15.95
CA GLY A 317 16.08 1.46 14.72
C GLY A 317 17.43 2.03 14.24
N SER A 318 18.56 1.58 14.77
CA SER A 318 19.89 2.16 14.47
C SER A 318 20.29 2.11 12.99
N LYS A 319 19.88 1.05 12.27
CA LYS A 319 20.04 0.99 10.81
C LYS A 319 18.98 1.83 10.10
N THR A 320 17.73 1.68 10.52
CA THR A 320 16.57 2.39 10.00
C THR A 320 15.34 2.09 10.85
N GLU A 321 14.42 3.05 10.96
CA GLU A 321 13.07 2.79 11.51
C GLU A 321 12.16 2.06 10.51
N ASN A 322 12.59 1.92 9.25
CA ASN A 322 11.84 1.21 8.21
C ASN A 322 12.25 -0.26 8.07
N THR A 323 12.51 -0.92 9.21
CA THR A 323 12.70 -2.38 9.24
C THR A 323 11.45 -3.09 8.75
N ARG A 324 11.61 -4.15 7.93
CA ARG A 324 10.50 -4.82 7.26
C ARG A 324 10.57 -6.34 7.35
N VAL A 325 9.43 -6.96 7.16
CA VAL A 325 9.31 -8.40 6.87
C VAL A 325 8.35 -8.61 5.71
N SER A 326 8.74 -9.47 4.75
CA SER A 326 7.80 -10.06 3.78
C SER A 326 7.58 -11.53 4.08
N TYR A 327 6.35 -11.99 3.93
CA TYR A 327 5.96 -13.38 4.14
C TYR A 327 4.76 -13.75 3.27
N PRO A 328 4.63 -15.04 2.87
CA PRO A 328 3.47 -15.49 2.12
C PRO A 328 2.21 -15.38 2.97
N ILE A 329 1.07 -15.06 2.36
CA ILE A 329 -0.19 -14.82 3.08
C ILE A 329 -0.64 -16.02 3.92
N ASN A 330 -0.30 -17.24 3.52
CA ASN A 330 -0.62 -18.46 4.27
C ASN A 330 0.18 -18.63 5.58
N HIS A 331 1.07 -17.69 5.92
CA HIS A 331 1.64 -17.61 7.26
C HIS A 331 0.65 -17.05 8.29
N ILE A 332 -0.36 -16.30 7.85
CA ILE A 332 -1.49 -15.83 8.67
C ILE A 332 -2.51 -16.97 8.83
N ARG A 333 -3.15 -17.06 10.00
CA ARG A 333 -4.09 -18.16 10.31
C ARG A 333 -5.43 -18.00 9.62
N ASN A 334 -6.05 -16.82 9.72
CA ASN A 334 -7.39 -16.55 9.23
C ASN A 334 -7.31 -15.86 7.87
N ILE A 335 -7.04 -16.63 6.80
CA ILE A 335 -6.98 -16.12 5.44
C ILE A 335 -8.17 -16.61 4.62
N GLN A 336 -8.59 -15.79 3.68
CA GLN A 336 -9.52 -16.16 2.63
C GLN A 336 -8.77 -16.81 1.47
N THR A 337 -9.20 -18.00 1.08
CA THR A 337 -8.62 -18.72 -0.06
C THR A 337 -9.72 -19.08 -1.07
N PRO A 338 -9.57 -18.68 -2.35
CA PRO A 338 -8.56 -17.74 -2.86
C PRO A 338 -8.70 -16.35 -2.22
N SER A 339 -7.70 -15.48 -2.35
CA SER A 339 -7.70 -14.12 -1.78
C SER A 339 -8.67 -13.19 -2.54
N THR A 340 -9.96 -13.55 -2.53
CA THR A 340 -11.08 -12.83 -3.16
C THR A 340 -12.28 -12.80 -2.21
N GLY A 341 -13.16 -11.82 -2.38
CA GLY A 341 -14.42 -11.73 -1.66
C GLY A 341 -15.50 -11.10 -2.54
N PRO A 342 -16.79 -11.23 -2.19
CA PRO A 342 -17.87 -10.52 -2.87
C PRO A 342 -17.67 -9.00 -2.88
N THR A 343 -18.54 -8.27 -3.57
CA THR A 343 -18.60 -6.80 -3.49
C THR A 343 -18.71 -6.34 -2.03
N PRO A 344 -18.02 -5.26 -1.62
CA PRO A 344 -18.00 -4.85 -0.22
C PRO A 344 -19.38 -4.38 0.25
N LYS A 345 -19.66 -4.63 1.52
CA LYS A 345 -20.81 -4.09 2.24
C LYS A 345 -20.46 -2.86 3.06
N ASN A 346 -19.24 -2.79 3.54
CA ASN A 346 -18.72 -1.67 4.31
C ASN A 346 -17.35 -1.24 3.80
N VAL A 347 -17.15 0.08 3.72
CA VAL A 347 -15.87 0.70 3.39
C VAL A 347 -15.53 1.70 4.50
N PHE A 348 -14.35 1.54 5.09
CA PHE A 348 -13.84 2.37 6.17
C PHE A 348 -12.67 3.21 5.68
N PHE A 349 -12.80 4.53 5.76
CA PHE A 349 -11.70 5.47 5.60
C PHE A 349 -11.11 5.77 6.97
N LEU A 350 -9.91 5.25 7.23
CA LEU A 350 -9.21 5.42 8.49
C LEU A 350 -8.36 6.70 8.44
N THR A 351 -8.58 7.56 9.39
CA THR A 351 -7.75 8.75 9.63
C THR A 351 -7.18 8.73 11.05
N CYS A 352 -6.06 9.40 11.25
CA CYS A 352 -5.51 9.67 12.58
C CYS A 352 -5.48 11.18 12.75
N ASP A 353 -6.58 11.76 13.23
CA ASP A 353 -6.65 13.19 13.47
C ASP A 353 -5.94 13.56 14.77
N ALA A 354 -4.80 14.25 14.66
CA ALA A 354 -4.04 14.71 15.81
C ALA A 354 -4.57 16.03 16.41
N TYR A 355 -5.57 16.65 15.78
CA TYR A 355 -6.14 17.90 16.23
C TYR A 355 -7.36 17.71 17.14
N GLY A 356 -7.89 16.47 17.24
CA GLY A 356 -8.99 16.12 18.14
C GLY A 356 -10.34 16.72 17.72
N VAL A 357 -10.54 16.98 16.44
CA VAL A 357 -11.75 17.64 15.91
C VAL A 357 -12.67 16.72 15.11
N LEU A 358 -12.13 15.72 14.40
CA LEU A 358 -12.95 14.79 13.64
C LEU A 358 -13.67 13.81 14.55
N PRO A 359 -14.97 13.49 14.25
CA PRO A 359 -15.71 12.47 14.99
C PRO A 359 -15.01 11.11 14.94
N PRO A 360 -15.12 10.28 15.99
CA PRO A 360 -14.50 8.97 16.01
C PRO A 360 -15.10 8.01 14.97
N ILE A 361 -16.38 8.20 14.63
CA ILE A 361 -17.07 7.52 13.51
C ILE A 361 -18.08 8.45 12.88
N SER A 362 -18.20 8.39 11.55
CA SER A 362 -19.24 9.11 10.80
C SER A 362 -19.69 8.27 9.59
N LYS A 363 -21.00 8.26 9.30
CA LYS A 363 -21.54 7.70 8.08
C LYS A 363 -21.44 8.75 6.97
N LEU A 364 -20.91 8.37 5.81
CA LEU A 364 -20.65 9.29 4.70
C LEU A 364 -21.73 9.17 3.63
N SER A 365 -22.18 10.32 3.11
CA SER A 365 -22.92 10.37 1.85
C SER A 365 -21.99 10.02 0.66
N PRO A 366 -22.54 9.69 -0.53
CA PRO A 366 -21.72 9.42 -1.70
C PRO A 366 -20.71 10.53 -2.05
N GLY A 367 -21.15 11.79 -2.03
CA GLY A 367 -20.25 12.93 -2.27
C GLY A 367 -19.14 13.04 -1.21
N GLN A 368 -19.49 12.85 0.08
CA GLN A 368 -18.51 12.85 1.18
C GLN A 368 -17.53 11.69 1.05
N ALA A 369 -17.99 10.50 0.65
CA ALA A 369 -17.09 9.35 0.44
C ALA A 369 -16.07 9.64 -0.68
N MET A 370 -16.51 10.16 -1.83
CA MET A 370 -15.61 10.56 -2.92
C MET A 370 -14.66 11.69 -2.50
N PHE A 371 -15.15 12.70 -1.77
CA PHE A 371 -14.33 13.80 -1.27
C PHE A 371 -13.24 13.33 -0.30
N HIS A 372 -13.59 12.51 0.70
CA HIS A 372 -12.62 11.96 1.65
C HIS A 372 -11.66 10.97 1.00
N PHE A 373 -12.09 10.25 -0.02
CA PHE A 373 -11.23 9.39 -0.83
C PHE A 373 -10.18 10.21 -1.60
N ILE A 374 -10.59 11.29 -2.28
CA ILE A 374 -9.64 12.22 -2.95
C ILE A 374 -8.71 12.86 -1.93
N SER A 375 -9.21 13.27 -0.79
CA SER A 375 -8.39 13.95 0.24
C SER A 375 -7.36 13.02 0.86
N GLY A 376 -7.75 11.79 1.23
CA GLY A 376 -6.85 10.82 1.87
C GLY A 376 -6.15 11.39 3.10
N TYR A 377 -6.92 12.04 3.99
CA TYR A 377 -6.39 12.79 5.14
C TYR A 377 -5.88 11.89 6.26
N THR A 378 -4.75 12.29 6.84
CA THR A 378 -4.28 11.88 8.17
C THR A 378 -3.39 12.96 8.77
N ALA A 379 -3.13 12.91 10.08
CA ALA A 379 -2.03 13.63 10.67
C ALA A 379 -0.83 12.68 10.92
N LYS A 380 0.34 13.08 10.47
CA LYS A 380 1.60 12.43 10.88
C LYS A 380 1.95 12.95 12.28
N VAL A 381 2.25 12.03 13.18
CA VAL A 381 2.66 12.36 14.55
C VAL A 381 4.05 11.82 14.83
N ALA A 382 4.71 12.32 15.88
CA ALA A 382 6.02 11.86 16.29
C ALA A 382 6.09 10.32 16.39
N GLY A 383 7.14 9.70 15.84
CA GLY A 383 7.34 8.26 15.82
C GLY A 383 6.60 7.50 14.68
N THR A 384 5.81 8.19 13.84
CA THR A 384 5.18 7.55 12.66
C THR A 384 6.08 7.55 11.43
N GLU A 385 6.91 8.59 11.28
CA GLU A 385 7.95 8.71 10.25
C GLU A 385 9.18 9.46 10.81
N ALA A 386 10.36 9.15 10.26
CA ALA A 386 11.61 9.82 10.66
C ALA A 386 11.53 11.35 10.45
N GLY A 387 11.97 12.12 11.46
CA GLY A 387 12.01 13.59 11.39
C GLY A 387 10.70 14.31 11.72
N VAL A 388 9.62 13.59 12.04
CA VAL A 388 8.36 14.20 12.49
C VAL A 388 8.41 14.37 14.01
N THR A 389 8.51 15.62 14.47
CA THR A 389 8.52 15.98 15.90
C THR A 389 7.19 16.57 16.37
N GLU A 390 6.44 17.21 15.46
CA GLU A 390 5.14 17.84 15.70
C GLU A 390 4.09 17.28 14.72
N PRO A 391 2.80 17.26 15.09
CA PRO A 391 1.74 16.79 14.20
C PRO A 391 1.69 17.63 12.92
N GLN A 392 1.68 16.94 11.77
CA GLN A 392 1.58 17.56 10.45
C GLN A 392 0.36 17.04 9.72
N THR A 393 -0.50 17.96 9.26
CA THR A 393 -1.59 17.64 8.33
C THR A 393 -1.01 17.04 7.06
N THR A 394 -1.49 15.88 6.67
CA THR A 394 -1.02 15.18 5.49
C THR A 394 -2.20 14.73 4.65
N PHE A 395 -2.12 14.98 3.36
CA PHE A 395 -3.08 14.51 2.38
C PHE A 395 -2.38 13.61 1.37
N SER A 396 -3.03 12.52 1.00
CA SER A 396 -2.53 11.59 -0.01
C SER A 396 -3.70 11.06 -0.81
N ALA A 397 -3.90 11.61 -1.99
CA ALA A 397 -5.05 11.29 -2.83
C ALA A 397 -5.26 9.79 -2.95
N CYS A 398 -6.51 9.35 -2.82
CA CYS A 398 -6.93 7.95 -2.87
C CYS A 398 -6.19 7.06 -1.86
N PHE A 399 -5.66 7.64 -0.76
CA PHE A 399 -4.79 6.98 0.22
C PHE A 399 -3.52 6.34 -0.37
N GLY A 400 -3.17 6.68 -1.62
CA GLY A 400 -2.09 6.05 -2.36
C GLY A 400 -1.44 6.94 -3.42
N ALA A 401 -1.48 8.27 -3.27
CA ALA A 401 -1.03 9.23 -4.27
C ALA A 401 0.30 8.87 -4.97
N PRO A 402 1.37 8.42 -4.27
CA PRO A 402 2.64 8.09 -4.92
C PRO A 402 2.56 6.95 -5.94
N PHE A 403 1.44 6.23 -6.00
CA PHE A 403 1.25 5.04 -6.85
C PHE A 403 0.11 5.19 -7.87
N MET A 404 -0.51 6.38 -7.94
CA MET A 404 -1.70 6.63 -8.76
C MET A 404 -1.31 7.38 -10.04
N PRO A 405 -1.18 6.69 -11.21
CA PRO A 405 -0.79 7.35 -12.46
C PRO A 405 -1.87 8.26 -13.05
N LEU A 406 -3.16 7.95 -12.82
CA LEU A 406 -4.28 8.74 -13.35
C LEU A 406 -4.65 9.86 -12.37
N HIS A 407 -5.42 10.84 -12.88
CA HIS A 407 -5.94 11.92 -12.03
C HIS A 407 -6.82 11.37 -10.89
N PRO A 408 -6.71 11.85 -9.65
CA PRO A 408 -7.48 11.33 -8.51
C PRO A 408 -8.99 11.33 -8.68
N THR A 409 -9.55 12.30 -9.40
CA THR A 409 -10.97 12.34 -9.71
C THR A 409 -11.43 11.19 -10.60
N PHE A 410 -10.53 10.59 -11.41
CA PHE A 410 -10.84 9.40 -12.20
C PHE A 410 -11.18 8.20 -11.29
N TYR A 411 -10.36 7.96 -10.28
CA TYR A 411 -10.62 6.88 -9.31
C TYR A 411 -11.83 7.18 -8.44
N ALA A 412 -12.03 8.45 -8.05
CA ALA A 412 -13.20 8.85 -7.25
C ALA A 412 -14.51 8.67 -8.04
N LYS A 413 -14.53 8.99 -9.34
CA LYS A 413 -15.66 8.72 -10.23
C LYS A 413 -15.97 7.23 -10.29
N MET A 414 -14.95 6.37 -10.45
CA MET A 414 -15.16 4.91 -10.43
C MET A 414 -15.71 4.44 -9.09
N LEU A 415 -15.23 5.02 -7.97
CA LEU A 415 -15.78 4.72 -6.64
C LEU A 415 -17.26 5.09 -6.57
N GLY A 416 -17.64 6.29 -7.04
CA GLY A 416 -19.04 6.74 -7.13
C GLY A 416 -19.91 5.80 -7.98
N GLU A 417 -19.42 5.33 -9.12
CA GLU A 417 -20.10 4.35 -9.97
C GLU A 417 -20.31 3.00 -9.25
N LYS A 418 -19.31 2.53 -8.48
CA LYS A 418 -19.43 1.33 -7.65
C LYS A 418 -20.45 1.51 -6.54
N MET A 419 -20.48 2.68 -5.91
CA MET A 419 -21.50 3.03 -4.89
C MET A 419 -22.91 3.02 -5.47
N ALA A 420 -23.11 3.60 -6.65
CA ALA A 420 -24.42 3.65 -7.31
C ALA A 420 -24.95 2.26 -7.70
N LYS A 421 -24.06 1.31 -7.99
CA LYS A 421 -24.41 -0.06 -8.38
C LYS A 421 -24.65 -1.01 -7.21
N ASN A 422 -24.10 -0.69 -6.04
CA ASN A 422 -24.06 -1.60 -4.89
C ASN A 422 -24.55 -0.87 -3.64
N ASP A 423 -25.25 -1.58 -2.77
CA ASP A 423 -25.63 -1.08 -1.45
C ASP A 423 -24.44 -1.19 -0.49
N VAL A 424 -23.63 -0.12 -0.42
CA VAL A 424 -22.38 -0.09 0.34
C VAL A 424 -22.40 1.07 1.34
N ASN A 425 -22.17 0.77 2.59
CA ASN A 425 -22.00 1.79 3.63
C ASN A 425 -20.57 2.32 3.63
N PHE A 426 -20.41 3.64 3.68
CA PHE A 426 -19.11 4.31 3.81
C PHE A 426 -18.99 5.01 5.16
N TRP A 427 -17.86 4.80 5.79
CA TRP A 427 -17.58 5.28 7.14
C TRP A 427 -16.23 6.02 7.17
N LEU A 428 -16.20 7.16 7.85
CA LEU A 428 -14.95 7.81 8.27
C LEU A 428 -14.68 7.40 9.72
N ILE A 429 -13.53 6.80 9.97
CA ILE A 429 -13.10 6.35 11.31
C ILE A 429 -11.88 7.16 11.72
N ASN A 430 -11.99 7.89 12.82
CA ASN A 430 -10.87 8.60 13.42
C ASN A 430 -10.23 7.75 14.52
N THR A 431 -8.97 7.36 14.32
CA THR A 431 -8.14 6.61 15.30
C THR A 431 -7.18 7.53 16.07
N GLY A 432 -7.32 8.83 15.89
CA GLY A 432 -6.48 9.87 16.46
C GLY A 432 -6.88 10.32 17.88
N TRP A 433 -6.97 11.61 18.09
CA TRP A 433 -7.17 12.23 19.40
C TRP A 433 -8.61 12.70 19.65
N SER A 434 -8.96 12.83 20.91
CA SER A 434 -10.21 13.37 21.42
C SER A 434 -9.96 14.13 22.72
N GLY A 435 -10.83 15.08 23.04
CA GLY A 435 -10.73 15.91 24.27
C GLY A 435 -9.63 16.98 24.22
N GLY A 436 -9.04 17.20 23.07
CA GLY A 436 -7.93 18.08 22.80
C GLY A 436 -7.05 17.56 21.66
N GLU A 437 -6.08 18.36 21.24
CA GLU A 437 -5.09 17.97 20.24
C GLU A 437 -3.97 17.10 20.85
N TYR A 438 -3.08 16.58 20.00
CA TYR A 438 -1.85 15.92 20.43
C TYR A 438 -1.12 16.75 21.50
N GLY A 439 -0.73 16.10 22.58
CA GLY A 439 -0.10 16.75 23.75
C GLY A 439 -1.08 17.27 24.81
N SER A 440 -2.35 17.54 24.48
CA SER A 440 -3.37 17.97 25.45
C SER A 440 -4.55 17.01 25.58
N GLY A 441 -5.00 16.43 24.46
CA GLY A 441 -6.02 15.39 24.44
C GLY A 441 -5.44 13.98 24.66
N SER A 442 -6.29 12.98 24.48
CA SER A 442 -5.87 11.59 24.56
C SER A 442 -6.27 10.83 23.29
N ARG A 443 -5.41 9.88 22.88
CA ARG A 443 -5.71 9.04 21.73
C ARG A 443 -6.93 8.17 22.00
N ILE A 444 -7.83 8.06 21.03
CA ILE A 444 -9.02 7.21 21.09
C ILE A 444 -8.55 5.77 21.34
N LYS A 445 -9.10 5.13 22.38
CA LYS A 445 -8.71 3.77 22.77
C LYS A 445 -9.10 2.77 21.69
N LEU A 446 -8.19 1.88 21.32
CA LEU A 446 -8.41 0.85 20.29
C LEU A 446 -9.69 0.03 20.52
N LYS A 447 -10.05 -0.25 21.76
CA LYS A 447 -11.30 -0.95 22.11
C LYS A 447 -12.55 -0.23 21.61
N TYR A 448 -12.57 1.10 21.63
CA TYR A 448 -13.70 1.90 21.14
C TYR A 448 -13.73 1.93 19.60
N THR A 449 -12.54 2.06 18.97
CA THR A 449 -12.45 1.97 17.51
C THR A 449 -12.95 0.60 17.00
N ARG A 450 -12.55 -0.49 17.65
CA ARG A 450 -13.05 -1.83 17.32
C ARG A 450 -14.55 -1.96 17.55
N ALA A 451 -15.09 -1.43 18.66
CA ALA A 451 -16.51 -1.44 18.93
C ALA A 451 -17.32 -0.72 17.82
N MET A 452 -16.86 0.46 17.38
CA MET A 452 -17.49 1.22 16.31
C MET A 452 -17.48 0.47 14.97
N ILE A 453 -16.35 -0.14 14.61
CA ILE A 453 -16.23 -0.94 13.39
C ILE A 453 -17.14 -2.17 13.49
N SER A 454 -17.15 -2.89 14.62
CA SER A 454 -18.04 -4.05 14.80
C SER A 454 -19.50 -3.66 14.72
N ALA A 455 -19.91 -2.55 15.32
CA ALA A 455 -21.29 -2.04 15.24
C ALA A 455 -21.69 -1.71 13.78
N ALA A 456 -20.79 -1.09 13.01
CA ALA A 456 -21.00 -0.82 11.58
C ALA A 456 -21.11 -2.12 10.76
N LEU A 457 -20.21 -3.09 11.00
CA LEU A 457 -20.20 -4.38 10.30
C LEU A 457 -21.47 -5.21 10.60
N ASN A 458 -21.97 -5.14 11.82
CA ASN A 458 -23.18 -5.85 12.25
C ASN A 458 -24.48 -5.13 11.85
N GLY A 459 -24.42 -3.94 11.24
CA GLY A 459 -25.60 -3.14 10.88
C GLY A 459 -26.28 -2.47 12.08
N GLU A 460 -25.66 -2.48 13.25
CA GLU A 460 -26.23 -1.89 14.47
C GLU A 460 -26.38 -0.36 14.36
N LEU A 461 -25.56 0.26 13.50
CA LEU A 461 -25.62 1.70 13.22
C LEU A 461 -26.62 2.09 12.12
N ASP A 462 -27.32 1.14 11.49
CA ASP A 462 -28.32 1.46 10.47
C ASP A 462 -29.65 1.93 11.08
N PHE A 463 -29.87 1.68 12.38
CA PHE A 463 -31.12 1.97 13.09
C PHE A 463 -31.00 3.07 14.14
N VAL A 464 -29.87 3.78 14.20
CA VAL A 464 -29.65 4.90 15.13
C VAL A 464 -29.91 6.24 14.44
N ASP A 465 -30.25 7.26 15.23
CA ASP A 465 -30.32 8.62 14.73
C ASP A 465 -28.93 9.22 14.57
N TYR A 466 -28.81 10.19 13.65
CA TYR A 466 -27.58 10.87 13.33
C TYR A 466 -27.69 12.38 13.54
N THR A 467 -26.63 12.97 14.10
CA THR A 467 -26.46 14.42 14.20
C THR A 467 -25.35 14.87 13.27
N LYS A 468 -25.56 15.97 12.54
CA LYS A 468 -24.55 16.52 11.63
C LYS A 468 -23.49 17.31 12.39
N HIS A 469 -22.23 17.09 12.02
CA HIS A 469 -21.11 17.89 12.48
C HIS A 469 -21.16 19.30 11.85
N GLU A 470 -21.12 20.36 12.67
CA GLU A 470 -21.36 21.74 12.21
C GLU A 470 -20.40 22.24 11.12
N VAL A 471 -19.11 21.83 11.17
CA VAL A 471 -18.06 22.30 10.24
C VAL A 471 -17.90 21.38 9.03
N PHE A 472 -17.93 20.05 9.24
CA PHE A 472 -17.63 19.06 8.20
C PHE A 472 -18.89 18.42 7.61
N ASP A 473 -20.09 18.72 8.09
CA ASP A 473 -21.40 18.14 7.69
C ASP A 473 -21.43 16.59 7.78
N LEU A 474 -20.52 15.98 8.55
CA LEU A 474 -20.43 14.54 8.75
C LEU A 474 -21.57 14.02 9.62
N ASN A 475 -22.17 12.88 9.26
CA ASN A 475 -23.24 12.27 10.04
C ASN A 475 -22.66 11.45 11.21
N MET A 476 -22.73 11.98 12.41
CA MET A 476 -22.30 11.35 13.66
C MET A 476 -23.44 10.52 14.25
N PRO A 477 -23.27 9.22 14.54
CA PRO A 477 -24.32 8.45 15.22
C PRO A 477 -24.53 9.00 16.65
N ASN A 478 -25.79 9.09 17.08
CA ASN A 478 -26.12 9.60 18.41
C ASN A 478 -25.80 8.58 19.51
N GLU A 479 -25.67 7.32 19.15
CA GLU A 479 -25.25 6.23 20.03
C GLU A 479 -24.47 5.17 19.27
N CYS A 480 -23.61 4.44 19.98
CA CYS A 480 -22.88 3.28 19.45
C CYS A 480 -22.64 2.28 20.60
N PRO A 481 -22.96 0.99 20.42
CA PRO A 481 -22.76 -0.03 21.46
C PRO A 481 -21.31 -0.06 21.96
N ASN A 482 -21.13 -0.14 23.28
CA ASN A 482 -19.83 -0.20 23.95
C ASN A 482 -18.92 1.03 23.77
N VAL A 483 -19.47 2.16 23.29
CA VAL A 483 -18.77 3.44 23.14
C VAL A 483 -19.46 4.51 23.98
N PRO A 484 -18.74 5.29 24.81
CA PRO A 484 -19.33 6.42 25.53
C PRO A 484 -19.92 7.43 24.56
N THR A 485 -21.19 7.84 24.78
CA THR A 485 -21.90 8.75 23.89
C THR A 485 -21.18 10.09 23.73
N GLU A 486 -20.59 10.63 24.80
CA GLU A 486 -19.84 11.89 24.75
C GLU A 486 -18.63 11.83 23.83
N LEU A 487 -18.04 10.65 23.60
CA LEU A 487 -16.92 10.46 22.66
C LEU A 487 -17.38 10.66 21.21
N LEU A 488 -18.62 10.33 20.87
CA LEU A 488 -19.16 10.43 19.52
C LEU A 488 -19.29 11.90 19.05
N PHE A 489 -19.34 12.86 20.00
CA PHE A 489 -19.45 14.28 19.74
C PHE A 489 -18.17 15.00 20.18
N PRO A 490 -17.15 15.14 19.32
CA PRO A 490 -15.82 15.61 19.73
C PRO A 490 -15.84 16.98 20.37
N ARG A 491 -16.70 17.92 19.93
CA ARG A 491 -16.86 19.23 20.56
C ARG A 491 -17.21 19.13 22.05
N ASN A 492 -17.99 18.12 22.46
CA ASN A 492 -18.40 17.92 23.85
C ASN A 492 -17.25 17.42 24.74
N THR A 493 -16.24 16.80 24.16
CA THR A 493 -15.08 16.28 24.90
C THR A 493 -14.05 17.38 25.24
N TRP A 494 -14.09 18.55 24.59
CA TRP A 494 -13.17 19.64 24.86
C TRP A 494 -13.63 20.49 26.04
N ILE A 495 -12.69 20.96 26.86
CA ILE A 495 -12.97 21.90 27.96
C ILE A 495 -13.35 23.27 27.38
N ASP A 496 -12.52 23.81 26.46
CA ASP A 496 -12.80 25.05 25.73
C ASP A 496 -13.43 24.78 24.38
N LYS A 497 -14.75 25.00 24.29
CA LYS A 497 -15.54 24.80 23.05
C LYS A 497 -15.11 25.77 21.94
N ASN A 498 -14.70 27.00 22.29
CA ASN A 498 -14.24 27.97 21.30
C ASN A 498 -12.87 27.57 20.72
N ALA A 499 -11.99 26.98 21.52
CA ALA A 499 -10.73 26.44 21.03
C ALA A 499 -10.98 25.28 20.05
N TYR A 500 -11.95 24.41 20.36
CA TYR A 500 -12.40 23.36 19.41
C TYR A 500 -12.87 23.97 18.09
N ASP A 501 -13.76 24.95 18.12
CA ASP A 501 -14.35 25.58 16.94
C ASP A 501 -13.28 26.24 16.07
N ARG A 502 -12.31 26.95 16.67
CA ARG A 502 -11.15 27.50 15.95
C ARG A 502 -10.31 26.39 15.28
N LYS A 503 -10.05 25.29 15.97
CA LYS A 503 -9.24 24.19 15.46
C LYS A 503 -9.96 23.45 14.33
N ALA A 504 -11.27 23.21 14.47
CA ALA A 504 -12.10 22.58 13.44
C ALA A 504 -12.13 23.42 12.16
N ASN A 505 -12.30 24.73 12.26
CA ASN A 505 -12.26 25.63 11.10
C ASN A 505 -10.87 25.66 10.44
N LYS A 506 -9.79 25.62 11.23
CA LYS A 506 -8.43 25.54 10.68
C LYS A 506 -8.22 24.25 9.89
N LEU A 507 -8.69 23.11 10.38
CA LEU A 507 -8.60 21.85 9.65
C LEU A 507 -9.48 21.87 8.38
N ALA A 508 -10.69 22.44 8.46
CA ALA A 508 -11.56 22.60 7.28
C ALA A 508 -10.90 23.46 6.19
N THR A 509 -10.19 24.52 6.58
CA THR A 509 -9.40 25.34 5.64
C THR A 509 -8.32 24.49 4.95
N ALA A 510 -7.59 23.66 5.70
CA ALA A 510 -6.56 22.79 5.12
C ALA A 510 -7.15 21.77 4.12
N PHE A 511 -8.34 21.22 4.39
CA PHE A 511 -9.06 20.38 3.45
C PHE A 511 -9.45 21.15 2.17
N TYR A 512 -9.97 22.36 2.32
CA TYR A 512 -10.35 23.20 1.19
C TYR A 512 -9.14 23.54 0.31
N GLU A 513 -8.04 23.99 0.92
CA GLU A 513 -6.80 24.32 0.20
C GLU A 513 -6.21 23.11 -0.54
N ASN A 514 -6.18 21.95 0.13
CA ASN A 514 -5.72 20.73 -0.52
C ASN A 514 -6.61 20.32 -1.70
N PHE A 515 -7.93 20.48 -1.56
CA PHE A 515 -8.88 20.07 -2.58
C PHE A 515 -8.90 20.99 -3.80
N ALA A 516 -8.47 22.24 -3.69
CA ALA A 516 -8.49 23.24 -4.76
C ALA A 516 -7.83 22.74 -6.07
N GLN A 517 -6.78 21.92 -5.98
CA GLN A 517 -6.09 21.35 -7.14
C GLN A 517 -6.92 20.29 -7.91
N TYR A 518 -8.03 19.82 -7.36
CA TYR A 518 -8.91 18.82 -7.96
C TYR A 518 -10.28 19.38 -8.34
N ALA A 519 -10.56 20.63 -7.99
CA ALA A 519 -11.90 21.22 -8.05
C ALA A 519 -12.47 21.29 -9.48
N ASP A 520 -11.63 21.62 -10.45
CA ASP A 520 -12.03 21.78 -11.85
C ASP A 520 -12.50 20.45 -12.49
N ASP A 521 -11.98 19.32 -12.03
CA ASP A 521 -12.31 17.98 -12.52
C ASP A 521 -13.30 17.23 -11.60
N ALA A 522 -13.76 17.87 -10.51
CA ALA A 522 -14.65 17.25 -9.54
C ALA A 522 -16.13 17.38 -9.94
N SER A 523 -16.92 16.34 -9.68
CA SER A 523 -18.37 16.39 -9.91
C SER A 523 -19.05 17.36 -8.93
N PRO A 524 -20.25 17.91 -9.29
CA PRO A 524 -21.03 18.77 -8.38
C PRO A 524 -21.29 18.14 -7.01
N GLU A 525 -21.44 16.81 -6.96
CA GLU A 525 -21.67 16.06 -5.73
C GLU A 525 -20.45 16.07 -4.80
N ILE A 526 -19.24 15.95 -5.38
CA ILE A 526 -17.97 16.07 -4.63
C ILE A 526 -17.78 17.51 -4.14
N LEU A 527 -18.03 18.51 -5.01
CA LEU A 527 -17.91 19.92 -4.66
C LEU A 527 -18.85 20.31 -3.50
N ALA A 528 -20.06 19.75 -3.46
CA ALA A 528 -21.02 19.97 -2.38
C ALA A 528 -20.58 19.38 -1.02
N ALA A 529 -19.64 18.42 -1.03
CA ALA A 529 -19.12 17.77 0.18
C ALA A 529 -17.87 18.46 0.76
N VAL A 530 -17.32 19.47 0.07
CA VAL A 530 -16.20 20.27 0.60
C VAL A 530 -16.63 21.00 1.87
N PRO A 531 -15.86 20.94 2.98
CA PRO A 531 -16.20 21.64 4.21
C PRO A 531 -16.42 23.13 3.97
N LYS A 532 -17.51 23.69 4.51
CA LYS A 532 -17.82 25.09 4.38
C LYS A 532 -16.89 25.91 5.29
N GLN A 533 -16.21 26.89 4.71
CA GLN A 533 -15.46 27.86 5.51
C GLN A 533 -16.46 28.75 6.26
N HIS A 534 -16.62 28.53 7.54
CA HIS A 534 -17.29 29.48 8.41
C HIS A 534 -16.26 30.51 8.91
N ILE A 535 -15.92 31.47 8.04
CA ILE A 535 -15.14 32.64 8.46
C ILE A 535 -16.05 33.51 9.33
N LYS A 536 -16.14 33.20 10.60
CA LYS A 536 -16.39 34.18 11.65
C LYS A 536 -15.13 34.26 12.50
N ILE A 537 -14.13 34.97 11.98
CA ILE A 537 -13.04 35.49 12.78
C ILE A 537 -13.57 36.85 13.32
N ASN A 538 -14.08 36.87 14.52
CA ASN A 538 -14.19 38.08 15.35
C ASN A 538 -12.99 38.10 16.28
#